data_5b5571bbb5b11cdb6e37b764cfb081a0
#
_entry.id   5b5571bbb5b11cdb6e37b764cfb081a0
#
_cell.length_a   1.000
_cell.length_b   1.000
_cell.length_c   1.000
_cell.angle_alpha   90.00
_cell.angle_beta   90.00
_cell.angle_gamma   90.00
#
_symmetry.space_group_name_H-M   'P 1'
#
loop_
_entity.id
_entity.type
_entity.pdbx_description
1 polymer ?
#
loop_
_entity_poly.entity_id
_entity_poly.type
_entity_poly.pdbx_seq_one_letter_code
_entity_poly.pdbx_strand_id
1 'polypeptide(L)'
;MNSPASLSGESISESHGHVLVPGELDLSHGVALYLEDINVSFDGFKAINHLSLSIDAGELRCIIGPNGAGKTTMMDVITGKTRPDSGTAFFGQTMDLTRMREPEIAHAGIGRKFQKPTVFEQHSVFDNLELALKTNKGIWSSLFSRLSGEQSDRIDELLELIRLQDLRDRPAGLLAHGQKQWLEIGMLLAQEPKLLLLDEPVAGMTDAETERTAELFVSLAGKHSLVVVEHDMEFVNSIARKVTVLHEGSVLAEGGMSDVQNDPRVIEVYLGR
;
A
#
# COMPACT_ATOMS: atom_id res chain seq x y z
N MET A 1 39.94 35.72 52.76
CA MET A 1 38.67 36.18 52.17
C MET A 1 38.64 35.67 50.75
N ASN A 2 38.15 34.47 50.57
CA ASN A 2 37.97 33.81 49.24
C ASN A 2 36.50 33.68 48.93
N SER A 3 36.11 34.35 47.89
CA SER A 3 34.74 34.17 47.27
C SER A 3 34.76 32.97 46.35
N PRO A 4 33.77 32.09 46.37
CA PRO A 4 33.72 30.99 45.44
C PRO A 4 33.06 31.41 44.12
N ALA A 5 33.61 30.92 43.01
CA ALA A 5 33.17 31.09 41.66
C ALA A 5 31.79 30.38 41.42
N SER A 6 30.90 31.10 40.75
CA SER A 6 29.65 30.59 40.27
C SER A 6 29.88 29.65 39.09
N LEU A 7 29.50 28.37 39.22
CA LEU A 7 29.36 27.43 38.13
C LEU A 7 28.07 27.74 37.37
N SER A 8 28.22 28.19 36.14
CA SER A 8 27.13 28.29 35.17
C SER A 8 26.63 26.90 34.81
N GLY A 9 25.36 26.60 35.14
CA GLY A 9 24.71 25.37 34.73
C GLY A 9 24.51 25.36 33.22
N GLU A 10 25.17 24.44 32.55
CA GLU A 10 24.83 24.03 31.22
C GLU A 10 23.47 23.31 31.26
N SER A 11 22.50 23.89 30.59
CA SER A 11 21.21 23.25 30.36
C SER A 11 21.41 22.05 29.42
N ILE A 12 21.38 20.86 29.98
CA ILE A 12 21.28 19.63 29.21
C ILE A 12 19.90 19.68 28.53
N SER A 13 19.87 19.85 27.19
CA SER A 13 18.68 19.68 26.42
C SER A 13 18.29 18.19 26.49
N GLU A 14 17.24 17.88 27.24
CA GLU A 14 16.60 16.58 27.21
C GLU A 14 16.06 16.35 25.80
N SER A 15 16.79 15.60 24.99
CA SER A 15 16.22 14.97 23.82
C SER A 15 15.18 13.95 24.33
N HIS A 16 13.91 14.29 24.24
CA HIS A 16 12.83 13.35 24.50
C HIS A 16 12.96 12.23 23.48
N GLY A 17 13.57 11.13 23.87
CA GLY A 17 13.67 9.94 23.05
C GLY A 17 12.26 9.48 22.68
N HIS A 18 12.00 9.32 21.39
CA HIS A 18 10.72 8.78 20.90
C HIS A 18 10.54 7.39 21.49
N VAL A 19 9.46 7.20 22.25
CA VAL A 19 9.18 5.91 22.92
C VAL A 19 8.36 5.06 21.97
N LEU A 20 8.91 3.92 21.53
CA LEU A 20 8.20 2.94 20.74
C LEU A 20 7.13 2.25 21.58
N VAL A 21 5.87 2.31 21.13
CA VAL A 21 4.75 1.63 21.77
C VAL A 21 4.42 0.37 20.97
N PRO A 22 4.64 -0.84 21.53
CA PRO A 22 4.32 -2.08 20.82
C PRO A 22 2.84 -2.13 20.39
N GLY A 23 2.59 -2.42 19.11
CA GLY A 23 1.25 -2.52 18.54
C GLY A 23 0.66 -1.20 18.04
N GLU A 24 1.34 -0.08 18.19
CA GLU A 24 1.00 1.19 17.54
C GLU A 24 1.89 1.42 16.32
N LEU A 25 1.30 1.93 15.23
CA LEU A 25 2.07 2.21 14.02
C LEU A 25 3.04 3.37 14.24
N ASP A 26 4.31 3.08 14.06
CA ASP A 26 5.37 4.08 14.14
C ASP A 26 6.14 4.15 12.81
N LEU A 27 6.05 5.30 12.15
CA LEU A 27 6.73 5.63 10.90
C LEU A 27 7.85 6.67 11.08
N SER A 28 8.24 7.00 12.31
CA SER A 28 9.17 8.10 12.63
C SER A 28 10.56 7.91 12.01
N HIS A 29 10.98 6.67 11.78
CA HIS A 29 12.25 6.36 11.12
C HIS A 29 12.14 6.21 9.59
N GLY A 30 11.02 6.59 9.01
CA GLY A 30 10.85 6.67 7.56
C GLY A 30 10.54 5.36 6.85
N VAL A 31 10.54 4.21 7.52
CA VAL A 31 10.20 2.90 6.91
C VAL A 31 8.74 2.55 7.20
N ALA A 32 7.97 2.28 6.14
CA ALA A 32 6.58 1.84 6.24
C ALA A 32 6.46 0.31 6.29
N LEU A 33 7.23 -0.41 5.48
CA LEU A 33 7.21 -1.87 5.43
C LEU A 33 8.63 -2.42 5.43
N TYR A 34 8.88 -3.44 6.24
CA TYR A 34 10.15 -4.16 6.29
C TYR A 34 9.92 -5.67 6.27
N LEU A 35 10.48 -6.32 5.27
CA LEU A 35 10.52 -7.78 5.13
C LEU A 35 11.98 -8.22 5.21
N GLU A 36 12.28 -9.24 6.02
CA GLU A 36 13.61 -9.78 6.16
C GLU A 36 13.59 -11.30 6.13
N ASP A 37 14.35 -11.84 5.20
CA ASP A 37 14.57 -13.29 5.03
C ASP A 37 13.28 -14.12 4.97
N ILE A 38 12.24 -13.55 4.32
CA ILE A 38 10.96 -14.23 4.17
C ILE A 38 11.12 -15.47 3.29
N ASN A 39 10.61 -16.59 3.78
CA ASN A 39 10.53 -17.84 3.04
C ASN A 39 9.11 -18.37 3.07
N VAL A 40 8.59 -18.82 1.91
CA VAL A 40 7.26 -19.44 1.79
C VAL A 40 7.34 -20.61 0.81
N SER A 41 6.86 -21.76 1.25
CA SER A 41 6.79 -22.96 0.41
C SER A 41 5.36 -23.52 0.36
N PHE A 42 4.93 -23.97 -0.81
CA PHE A 42 3.67 -24.69 -1.01
C PHE A 42 3.98 -26.07 -1.60
N ASP A 43 3.65 -27.13 -0.89
CA ASP A 43 3.87 -28.51 -1.32
C ASP A 43 5.29 -28.80 -1.83
N GLY A 44 6.30 -28.19 -1.19
CA GLY A 44 7.71 -28.33 -1.55
C GLY A 44 8.20 -27.34 -2.64
N PHE A 45 7.31 -26.58 -3.27
CA PHE A 45 7.69 -25.50 -4.17
C PHE A 45 7.95 -24.21 -3.39
N LYS A 46 9.15 -23.65 -3.51
CA LYS A 46 9.49 -22.36 -2.90
C LYS A 46 8.90 -21.21 -3.71
N ALA A 47 7.83 -20.60 -3.20
CA ALA A 47 7.19 -19.44 -3.80
C ALA A 47 7.90 -18.12 -3.42
N ILE A 48 8.46 -18.05 -2.21
CA ILE A 48 9.33 -16.98 -1.73
C ILE A 48 10.60 -17.62 -1.17
N ASN A 49 11.74 -17.05 -1.50
CA ASN A 49 13.05 -17.60 -1.19
C ASN A 49 14.00 -16.48 -0.74
N HIS A 50 14.22 -16.37 0.58
CA HIS A 50 15.07 -15.34 1.20
C HIS A 50 14.73 -13.91 0.76
N LEU A 51 13.43 -13.57 0.65
CA LEU A 51 12.98 -12.25 0.24
C LEU A 51 13.24 -11.23 1.36
N SER A 52 14.05 -10.22 1.04
CA SER A 52 14.24 -9.04 1.89
C SER A 52 13.90 -7.78 1.08
N LEU A 53 13.05 -6.91 1.64
CA LEU A 53 12.54 -5.71 0.99
C LEU A 53 12.15 -4.67 2.03
N SER A 54 12.49 -3.40 1.78
CA SER A 54 11.99 -2.28 2.57
C SER A 54 11.29 -1.26 1.68
N ILE A 55 10.18 -0.71 2.19
CA ILE A 55 9.42 0.38 1.56
C ILE A 55 9.40 1.56 2.52
N ASP A 56 9.80 2.72 2.04
CA ASP A 56 9.82 3.93 2.85
C ASP A 56 8.41 4.55 2.99
N ALA A 57 8.21 5.31 4.05
CA ALA A 57 6.96 6.03 4.27
C ALA A 57 6.75 7.07 3.14
N GLY A 58 5.58 7.01 2.49
CA GLY A 58 5.23 7.86 1.35
C GLY A 58 5.88 7.45 0.03
N GLU A 59 6.61 6.33 -0.01
CA GLU A 59 7.23 5.83 -1.24
C GLU A 59 6.19 5.25 -2.19
N LEU A 60 6.39 5.47 -3.52
CA LEU A 60 5.74 4.73 -4.59
C LEU A 60 6.75 3.74 -5.17
N ARG A 61 6.55 2.46 -4.87
CA ARG A 61 7.38 1.35 -5.33
C ARG A 61 6.63 0.52 -6.37
N CYS A 62 7.24 0.30 -7.53
CA CYS A 62 6.76 -0.70 -8.47
C CYS A 62 7.49 -2.02 -8.27
N ILE A 63 6.73 -3.10 -8.24
CA ILE A 63 7.24 -4.48 -8.19
C ILE A 63 6.93 -5.14 -9.52
N ILE A 64 7.98 -5.53 -10.24
CA ILE A 64 7.87 -6.22 -11.52
C ILE A 64 8.52 -7.60 -11.43
N GLY A 65 8.28 -8.43 -12.43
CA GLY A 65 8.87 -9.78 -12.51
C GLY A 65 7.99 -10.72 -13.33
N PRO A 66 8.52 -11.84 -13.81
CA PRO A 66 7.76 -12.82 -14.59
C PRO A 66 6.63 -13.45 -13.77
N ASN A 67 5.75 -14.18 -14.46
CA ASN A 67 4.74 -14.99 -13.77
C ASN A 67 5.43 -16.06 -12.92
N GLY A 68 4.94 -16.25 -11.69
CA GLY A 68 5.56 -17.17 -10.72
C GLY A 68 6.75 -16.58 -9.96
N ALA A 69 7.13 -15.32 -10.17
CA ALA A 69 8.23 -14.66 -9.44
C ALA A 69 7.97 -14.45 -7.94
N GLY A 70 6.76 -14.74 -7.43
CA GLY A 70 6.42 -14.59 -6.02
C GLY A 70 5.67 -13.30 -5.67
N LYS A 71 5.33 -12.43 -6.64
CA LYS A 71 4.69 -11.12 -6.40
C LYS A 71 3.41 -11.20 -5.58
N THR A 72 2.47 -12.06 -5.98
CA THR A 72 1.20 -12.26 -5.27
C THR A 72 1.42 -12.88 -3.90
N THR A 73 2.33 -13.85 -3.77
CA THR A 73 2.67 -14.48 -2.48
C THR A 73 3.30 -13.47 -1.53
N MET A 74 4.15 -12.58 -2.01
CA MET A 74 4.68 -11.47 -1.21
C MET A 74 3.56 -10.59 -0.66
N MET A 75 2.60 -10.20 -1.51
CA MET A 75 1.44 -9.41 -1.06
C MET A 75 0.56 -10.19 -0.07
N ASP A 76 0.39 -11.50 -0.28
CA ASP A 76 -0.35 -12.38 0.61
C ASP A 76 0.35 -12.50 2.00
N VAL A 77 1.68 -12.46 2.05
CA VAL A 77 2.43 -12.39 3.32
C VAL A 77 2.20 -11.05 4.03
N ILE A 78 2.31 -9.94 3.31
CA ILE A 78 2.12 -8.59 3.87
C ILE A 78 0.71 -8.41 4.45
N THR A 79 -0.30 -8.99 3.82
CA THR A 79 -1.70 -8.91 4.27
C THR A 79 -2.08 -9.99 5.30
N GLY A 80 -1.19 -10.91 5.64
CA GLY A 80 -1.44 -11.98 6.60
C GLY A 80 -2.26 -13.16 6.07
N LYS A 81 -2.59 -13.15 4.77
CA LYS A 81 -3.30 -14.25 4.10
C LYS A 81 -2.44 -15.51 3.98
N THR A 82 -1.12 -15.32 3.81
CA THR A 82 -0.14 -16.41 3.84
C THR A 82 0.85 -16.19 4.97
N ARG A 83 1.05 -17.20 5.81
CA ARG A 83 2.08 -17.17 6.85
C ARG A 83 3.41 -17.61 6.26
N PRO A 84 4.51 -16.86 6.49
CA PRO A 84 5.83 -17.32 6.07
C PRO A 84 6.30 -18.51 6.91
N ASP A 85 7.10 -19.39 6.29
CA ASP A 85 7.75 -20.50 6.97
C ASP A 85 8.86 -20.00 7.91
N SER A 86 9.53 -18.91 7.50
CA SER A 86 10.56 -18.21 8.29
C SER A 86 10.71 -16.77 7.82
N GLY A 87 11.46 -15.97 8.57
CA GLY A 87 11.68 -14.55 8.34
C GLY A 87 10.77 -13.67 9.19
N THR A 88 10.91 -12.36 9.01
CA THR A 88 10.15 -11.34 9.75
C THR A 88 9.52 -10.32 8.81
N ALA A 89 8.33 -9.84 9.17
CA ALA A 89 7.61 -8.82 8.41
C ALA A 89 7.05 -7.78 9.38
N PHE A 90 7.46 -6.52 9.22
CA PHE A 90 7.02 -5.42 10.07
C PHE A 90 6.34 -4.31 9.28
N PHE A 91 5.25 -3.79 9.81
CA PHE A 91 4.63 -2.55 9.38
C PHE A 91 4.99 -1.44 10.36
N GLY A 92 5.69 -0.41 9.87
CA GLY A 92 6.44 0.50 10.73
C GLY A 92 7.49 -0.26 11.55
N GLN A 93 7.78 0.23 12.76
CA GLN A 93 8.82 -0.35 13.60
C GLN A 93 8.31 -1.38 14.61
N THR A 94 7.02 -1.40 14.87
CA THR A 94 6.45 -2.06 16.05
C THR A 94 5.43 -3.14 15.74
N MET A 95 4.85 -3.17 14.52
CA MET A 95 3.77 -4.09 14.18
C MET A 95 4.30 -5.31 13.43
N ASP A 96 4.44 -6.45 14.13
CA ASP A 96 4.87 -7.72 13.53
C ASP A 96 3.70 -8.38 12.79
N LEU A 97 3.69 -8.24 11.45
CA LEU A 97 2.65 -8.77 10.57
C LEU A 97 2.55 -10.30 10.62
N THR A 98 3.66 -10.99 10.95
CA THR A 98 3.67 -12.46 11.03
C THR A 98 2.79 -12.98 12.16
N ARG A 99 2.45 -12.15 13.14
CA ARG A 99 1.62 -12.48 14.30
C ARG A 99 0.20 -11.93 14.22
N MET A 100 -0.07 -11.03 13.26
CA MET A 100 -1.38 -10.41 13.09
C MET A 100 -2.27 -11.22 12.16
N ARG A 101 -3.59 -11.08 12.29
CA ARG A 101 -4.60 -11.63 11.36
C ARG A 101 -4.94 -10.59 10.29
N GLU A 102 -5.42 -11.03 9.12
CA GLU A 102 -5.81 -10.14 8.02
C GLU A 102 -6.65 -8.91 8.46
N PRO A 103 -7.72 -9.07 9.28
CA PRO A 103 -8.51 -7.91 9.72
C PRO A 103 -7.71 -6.93 10.59
N GLU A 104 -6.78 -7.42 11.40
CA GLU A 104 -5.93 -6.59 12.26
C GLU A 104 -4.96 -5.78 11.41
N ILE A 105 -4.37 -6.40 10.39
CA ILE A 105 -3.47 -5.76 9.41
C ILE A 105 -4.21 -4.68 8.62
N ALA A 106 -5.42 -4.98 8.15
CA ALA A 106 -6.26 -4.01 7.45
C ALA A 106 -6.60 -2.81 8.35
N HIS A 107 -6.99 -3.04 9.62
CA HIS A 107 -7.26 -1.98 10.59
C HIS A 107 -6.02 -1.16 10.95
N ALA A 108 -4.83 -1.78 10.92
CA ALA A 108 -3.57 -1.08 11.13
C ALA A 108 -3.24 -0.08 10.03
N GLY A 109 -3.88 -0.20 8.87
CA GLY A 109 -3.74 0.74 7.75
C GLY A 109 -3.02 0.18 6.52
N ILE A 110 -3.05 -1.14 6.32
CA ILE A 110 -2.63 -1.77 5.06
C ILE A 110 -3.87 -2.07 4.23
N GLY A 111 -4.07 -1.34 3.13
CA GLY A 111 -5.13 -1.59 2.15
C GLY A 111 -4.62 -2.41 0.98
N ARG A 112 -5.40 -3.38 0.49
CA ARG A 112 -5.07 -4.15 -0.71
C ARG A 112 -6.20 -4.12 -1.72
N LYS A 113 -5.87 -3.74 -2.95
CA LYS A 113 -6.71 -3.90 -4.13
C LYS A 113 -6.39 -5.23 -4.78
N PHE A 114 -7.42 -6.05 -4.97
CA PHE A 114 -7.32 -7.32 -5.69
C PHE A 114 -7.50 -7.11 -7.20
N GLN A 115 -7.11 -8.09 -8.02
CA GLN A 115 -7.24 -8.03 -9.48
C GLN A 115 -8.69 -7.85 -9.95
N LYS A 116 -9.66 -8.48 -9.26
CA LYS A 116 -11.08 -8.34 -9.59
C LYS A 116 -11.70 -7.25 -8.72
N PRO A 117 -12.42 -6.26 -9.32
CA PRO A 117 -13.10 -5.23 -8.54
C PRO A 117 -14.14 -5.84 -7.58
N THR A 118 -14.13 -5.34 -6.33
CA THR A 118 -15.02 -5.80 -5.25
C THR A 118 -16.03 -4.71 -4.87
N VAL A 119 -16.68 -4.12 -5.87
CA VAL A 119 -17.71 -3.10 -5.66
C VAL A 119 -19.08 -3.72 -5.43
N PHE A 120 -19.93 -3.06 -4.65
CA PHE A 120 -21.33 -3.44 -4.45
C PHE A 120 -22.16 -2.94 -5.64
N GLU A 121 -22.36 -3.78 -6.64
CA GLU A 121 -22.92 -3.39 -7.95
C GLU A 121 -24.33 -2.80 -7.91
N GLN A 122 -25.15 -3.19 -6.93
CA GLN A 122 -26.52 -2.72 -6.76
C GLN A 122 -26.61 -1.38 -6.04
N HIS A 123 -25.53 -0.95 -5.38
CA HIS A 123 -25.44 0.32 -4.67
C HIS A 123 -24.89 1.42 -5.58
N SER A 124 -25.21 2.68 -5.26
CA SER A 124 -24.63 3.80 -5.96
C SER A 124 -23.12 3.92 -5.70
N VAL A 125 -22.42 4.71 -6.51
CA VAL A 125 -21.00 5.06 -6.28
C VAL A 125 -20.84 5.68 -4.90
N PHE A 126 -21.75 6.58 -4.51
CA PHE A 126 -21.76 7.21 -3.19
C PHE A 126 -21.92 6.19 -2.07
N ASP A 127 -22.90 5.29 -2.16
CA ASP A 127 -23.16 4.27 -1.12
C ASP A 127 -21.95 3.33 -0.95
N ASN A 128 -21.25 2.98 -2.04
CA ASN A 128 -20.03 2.18 -1.97
C ASN A 128 -18.95 2.87 -1.14
N LEU A 129 -18.74 4.17 -1.33
CA LEU A 129 -17.77 4.95 -0.55
C LEU A 129 -18.23 5.11 0.90
N GLU A 130 -19.54 5.35 1.14
CA GLU A 130 -20.11 5.43 2.49
C GLU A 130 -19.88 4.14 3.28
N LEU A 131 -20.15 2.97 2.67
CA LEU A 131 -19.93 1.66 3.29
C LEU A 131 -18.46 1.40 3.61
N ALA A 132 -17.55 2.00 2.84
CA ALA A 132 -16.10 1.85 3.00
C ALA A 132 -15.50 2.81 4.04
N LEU A 133 -16.20 3.87 4.45
CA LEU A 133 -15.67 4.84 5.42
C LEU A 133 -15.22 4.15 6.71
N LYS A 134 -14.05 4.56 7.20
CA LYS A 134 -13.54 4.17 8.52
C LYS A 134 -14.39 4.81 9.61
N THR A 135 -15.42 4.09 10.07
CA THR A 135 -16.28 4.52 11.16
C THR A 135 -16.14 3.58 12.34
N ASN A 136 -16.20 4.13 13.57
CA ASN A 136 -16.36 3.33 14.79
C ASN A 136 -17.78 2.75 14.80
N LYS A 137 -17.98 1.65 14.07
CA LYS A 137 -19.28 0.95 13.97
C LYS A 137 -19.59 0.22 15.27
N GLY A 138 -20.04 0.95 16.29
CA GLY A 138 -20.82 0.35 17.37
C GLY A 138 -22.16 -0.13 16.78
N ILE A 139 -22.65 -1.32 17.18
CA ILE A 139 -23.87 -1.97 16.67
C ILE A 139 -25.09 -1.01 16.66
N TRP A 140 -25.15 -0.08 17.59
CA TRP A 140 -26.22 0.91 17.73
C TRP A 140 -26.06 2.15 16.84
N SER A 141 -24.82 2.51 16.46
CA SER A 141 -24.59 3.64 15.56
C SER A 141 -24.93 3.30 14.11
N SER A 142 -24.73 2.05 13.68
CA SER A 142 -25.04 1.59 12.32
C SER A 142 -26.54 1.58 11.99
N LEU A 143 -27.42 1.51 12.99
CA LEU A 143 -28.88 1.44 12.78
C LEU A 143 -29.55 2.82 12.68
N PHE A 144 -28.90 3.89 13.15
CA PHE A 144 -29.52 5.22 13.26
C PHE A 144 -28.64 6.40 12.86
N SER A 145 -27.40 6.17 12.37
CA SER A 145 -26.52 7.27 12.00
C SER A 145 -26.85 7.81 10.61
N ARG A 146 -27.35 9.04 10.56
CA ARG A 146 -27.20 9.88 9.37
C ARG A 146 -25.71 10.22 9.24
N LEU A 147 -25.20 10.24 8.00
CA LEU A 147 -23.87 10.75 7.71
C LEU A 147 -23.68 12.12 8.37
N SER A 148 -22.54 12.30 9.05
CA SER A 148 -22.17 13.64 9.50
C SER A 148 -21.79 14.51 8.28
N GLY A 149 -21.82 15.83 8.43
CA GLY A 149 -21.35 16.74 7.37
C GLY A 149 -19.91 16.40 6.94
N GLU A 150 -19.01 16.16 7.91
CA GLU A 150 -17.62 15.79 7.65
C GLU A 150 -17.46 14.47 6.85
N GLN A 151 -18.33 13.50 7.10
CA GLN A 151 -18.34 12.24 6.35
C GLN A 151 -18.80 12.43 4.90
N SER A 152 -19.84 13.28 4.70
CA SER A 152 -20.31 13.63 3.36
C SER A 152 -19.22 14.39 2.59
N ASP A 153 -18.61 15.37 3.21
CA ASP A 153 -17.53 16.16 2.61
C ASP A 153 -16.35 15.24 2.22
N ARG A 154 -16.02 14.28 3.09
CA ARG A 154 -14.97 13.30 2.80
C ARG A 154 -15.29 12.41 1.60
N ILE A 155 -16.54 11.97 1.45
CA ILE A 155 -16.97 11.21 0.27
C ILE A 155 -16.87 12.08 -0.99
N ASP A 156 -17.27 13.35 -0.92
CA ASP A 156 -17.20 14.26 -2.06
C ASP A 156 -15.75 14.53 -2.47
N GLU A 157 -14.82 14.72 -1.53
CA GLU A 157 -13.36 14.76 -1.80
C GLU A 157 -12.85 13.48 -2.50
N LEU A 158 -13.29 12.31 -2.04
CA LEU A 158 -12.91 11.05 -2.66
C LEU A 158 -13.47 10.92 -4.07
N LEU A 159 -14.72 11.32 -4.30
CA LEU A 159 -15.35 11.33 -5.62
C LEU A 159 -14.59 12.22 -6.61
N GLU A 160 -14.16 13.40 -6.17
CA GLU A 160 -13.31 14.28 -6.98
C GLU A 160 -11.96 13.65 -7.30
N LEU A 161 -11.30 13.07 -6.28
CA LEU A 161 -9.99 12.45 -6.41
C LEU A 161 -10.00 11.29 -7.42
N ILE A 162 -11.03 10.42 -7.35
CA ILE A 162 -11.21 9.30 -8.29
C ILE A 162 -11.99 9.69 -9.56
N ARG A 163 -12.35 10.97 -9.73
CA ARG A 163 -13.06 11.52 -10.90
C ARG A 163 -14.39 10.84 -11.22
N LEU A 164 -15.16 10.51 -10.19
CA LEU A 164 -16.50 9.91 -10.30
C LEU A 164 -17.62 10.81 -9.74
N GLN A 165 -17.37 12.10 -9.50
CA GLN A 165 -18.34 13.04 -8.95
C GLN A 165 -19.63 13.12 -9.77
N ASP A 166 -19.53 13.09 -11.12
CA ASP A 166 -20.68 13.13 -12.03
C ASP A 166 -21.49 11.82 -12.07
N LEU A 167 -20.94 10.77 -11.46
CA LEU A 167 -21.54 9.44 -11.41
C LEU A 167 -21.95 9.04 -9.98
N ARG A 168 -22.00 10.01 -9.06
CA ARG A 168 -22.26 9.83 -7.63
C ARG A 168 -23.44 8.91 -7.34
N ASP A 169 -24.58 9.17 -7.97
CA ASP A 169 -25.84 8.45 -7.72
C ASP A 169 -26.06 7.24 -8.67
N ARG A 170 -25.06 6.99 -9.55
CA ARG A 170 -25.16 5.89 -10.52
C ARG A 170 -24.88 4.56 -9.84
N PRO A 171 -25.69 3.49 -10.10
CA PRO A 171 -25.38 2.15 -9.65
C PRO A 171 -23.99 1.70 -10.13
N ALA A 172 -23.15 1.18 -9.22
CA ALA A 172 -21.78 0.79 -9.53
C ALA A 172 -21.69 -0.32 -10.58
N GLY A 173 -22.73 -1.17 -10.68
CA GLY A 173 -22.85 -2.18 -11.73
C GLY A 173 -22.83 -1.64 -13.15
N LEU A 174 -23.28 -0.38 -13.34
CA LEU A 174 -23.36 0.30 -14.64
C LEU A 174 -22.09 1.08 -15.00
N LEU A 175 -21.07 1.07 -14.17
CA LEU A 175 -19.78 1.69 -14.43
C LEU A 175 -18.99 0.88 -15.46
N ALA A 176 -18.20 1.58 -16.29
CA ALA A 176 -17.16 0.97 -17.12
C ALA A 176 -16.10 0.28 -16.25
N HIS A 177 -15.31 -0.62 -16.83
CA HIS A 177 -14.33 -1.41 -16.09
C HIS A 177 -13.33 -0.51 -15.33
N GLY A 178 -12.71 0.45 -15.99
CA GLY A 178 -11.78 1.39 -15.36
C GLY A 178 -12.43 2.23 -14.25
N GLN A 179 -13.70 2.63 -14.44
CA GLN A 179 -14.45 3.36 -13.40
C GLN A 179 -14.71 2.51 -12.15
N LYS A 180 -14.98 1.20 -12.31
CA LYS A 180 -15.08 0.27 -11.17
C LYS A 180 -13.75 0.14 -10.43
N GLN A 181 -12.63 0.11 -11.15
CA GLN A 181 -11.29 0.10 -10.57
C GLN A 181 -11.02 1.36 -9.75
N TRP A 182 -11.39 2.56 -10.28
CA TRP A 182 -11.24 3.82 -9.54
C TRP A 182 -12.15 3.88 -8.30
N LEU A 183 -13.39 3.37 -8.40
CA LEU A 183 -14.27 3.27 -7.24
C LEU A 183 -13.67 2.38 -6.15
N GLU A 184 -13.09 1.25 -6.50
CA GLU A 184 -12.41 0.35 -5.55
C GLU A 184 -11.21 1.04 -4.87
N ILE A 185 -10.41 1.80 -5.63
CA ILE A 185 -9.32 2.61 -5.06
C ILE A 185 -9.90 3.66 -4.10
N GLY A 186 -10.99 4.33 -4.46
CA GLY A 186 -11.69 5.28 -3.59
C GLY A 186 -12.19 4.64 -2.29
N MET A 187 -12.75 3.42 -2.38
CA MET A 187 -13.19 2.66 -1.19
C MET A 187 -12.00 2.29 -0.27
N LEU A 188 -10.85 1.96 -0.84
CA LEU A 188 -9.64 1.74 -0.04
C LEU A 188 -9.16 3.03 0.62
N LEU A 189 -9.14 4.15 -0.10
CA LEU A 189 -8.75 5.46 0.42
C LEU A 189 -9.70 5.98 1.51
N ALA A 190 -10.99 5.59 1.47
CA ALA A 190 -11.98 5.89 2.50
C ALA A 190 -11.60 5.28 3.88
N GLN A 191 -10.76 4.24 3.90
CA GLN A 191 -10.25 3.61 5.10
C GLN A 191 -8.97 4.26 5.64
N GLU A 192 -8.49 5.32 4.99
CA GLU A 192 -7.27 6.06 5.37
C GLU A 192 -6.01 5.17 5.52
N PRO A 193 -5.70 4.33 4.54
CA PRO A 193 -4.55 3.44 4.63
C PRO A 193 -3.25 4.23 4.66
N LYS A 194 -2.23 3.68 5.32
CA LYS A 194 -0.85 4.21 5.28
C LYS A 194 -0.03 3.51 4.20
N LEU A 195 -0.37 2.26 3.90
CA LEU A 195 0.22 1.45 2.84
C LEU A 195 -0.89 0.88 1.94
N LEU A 196 -0.77 1.12 0.63
CA LEU A 196 -1.64 0.58 -0.40
C LEU A 196 -0.88 -0.48 -1.21
N LEU A 197 -1.45 -1.67 -1.30
CA LEU A 197 -0.98 -2.76 -2.15
C LEU A 197 -1.91 -2.87 -3.35
N LEU A 198 -1.40 -2.63 -4.55
CA LEU A 198 -2.17 -2.54 -5.78
C LEU A 198 -1.68 -3.63 -6.75
N ASP A 199 -2.53 -4.62 -7.02
CA ASP A 199 -2.21 -5.78 -7.85
C ASP A 199 -2.85 -5.58 -9.24
N GLU A 200 -2.02 -5.35 -10.25
CA GLU A 200 -2.39 -5.08 -11.65
C GLU A 200 -3.52 -4.04 -11.77
N PRO A 201 -3.32 -2.82 -11.19
CA PRO A 201 -4.41 -1.85 -11.07
C PRO A 201 -4.91 -1.28 -12.40
N VAL A 202 -4.15 -1.39 -13.48
CA VAL A 202 -4.54 -0.88 -14.82
C VAL A 202 -4.93 -1.98 -15.81
N ALA A 203 -5.02 -3.23 -15.35
CA ALA A 203 -5.41 -4.34 -16.22
C ALA A 203 -6.79 -4.10 -16.86
N GLY A 204 -6.84 -4.16 -18.21
CA GLY A 204 -8.09 -3.97 -18.98
C GLY A 204 -8.57 -2.52 -19.10
N MET A 205 -7.76 -1.55 -18.71
CA MET A 205 -8.02 -0.13 -18.93
C MET A 205 -7.62 0.31 -20.35
N THR A 206 -8.25 1.37 -20.84
CA THR A 206 -7.81 2.09 -22.03
C THR A 206 -6.59 2.96 -21.69
N ASP A 207 -5.83 3.40 -22.71
CA ASP A 207 -4.65 4.25 -22.52
C ASP A 207 -4.99 5.52 -21.72
N ALA A 208 -6.14 6.16 -22.01
CA ALA A 208 -6.59 7.35 -21.29
C ALA A 208 -6.96 7.07 -19.83
N GLU A 209 -7.47 5.88 -19.51
CA GLU A 209 -7.76 5.47 -18.14
C GLU A 209 -6.47 5.14 -17.41
N THR A 210 -5.51 4.49 -18.06
CA THR A 210 -4.18 4.19 -17.55
C THR A 210 -3.41 5.46 -17.19
N GLU A 211 -3.40 6.47 -18.08
CA GLU A 211 -2.77 7.77 -17.83
C GLU A 211 -3.36 8.47 -16.59
N ARG A 212 -4.71 8.50 -16.48
CA ARG A 212 -5.39 9.06 -15.32
C ARG A 212 -5.09 8.30 -14.03
N THR A 213 -4.94 6.98 -14.11
CA THR A 213 -4.55 6.15 -12.96
C THR A 213 -3.10 6.45 -12.53
N ALA A 214 -2.21 6.70 -13.50
CA ALA A 214 -0.86 7.15 -13.21
C ALA A 214 -0.84 8.49 -12.46
N GLU A 215 -1.60 9.49 -12.95
CA GLU A 215 -1.73 10.79 -12.26
C GLU A 215 -2.26 10.62 -10.83
N LEU A 216 -3.28 9.78 -10.64
CA LEU A 216 -3.83 9.48 -9.32
C LEU A 216 -2.75 8.92 -8.40
N PHE A 217 -2.00 7.90 -8.81
CA PHE A 217 -0.98 7.28 -7.95
C PHE A 217 0.16 8.23 -7.60
N VAL A 218 0.61 9.02 -8.57
CA VAL A 218 1.61 10.08 -8.32
C VAL A 218 1.09 11.10 -7.31
N SER A 219 -0.20 11.46 -7.35
CA SER A 219 -0.82 12.41 -6.41
C SER A 219 -0.97 11.85 -4.99
N LEU A 220 -1.08 10.53 -4.86
CA LEU A 220 -1.19 9.83 -3.58
C LEU A 220 0.18 9.62 -2.91
N ALA A 221 1.24 9.54 -3.70
CA ALA A 221 2.61 9.38 -3.19
C ALA A 221 2.98 10.52 -2.23
N GLY A 222 3.72 10.21 -1.18
CA GLY A 222 4.05 11.14 -0.09
C GLY A 222 3.03 11.17 1.04
N LYS A 223 1.73 11.06 0.73
CA LYS A 223 0.66 10.93 1.74
C LYS A 223 0.44 9.47 2.15
N HIS A 224 0.57 8.59 1.18
CA HIS A 224 0.44 7.14 1.31
C HIS A 224 1.70 6.48 0.76
N SER A 225 2.10 5.34 1.33
CA SER A 225 3.06 4.45 0.68
C SER A 225 2.29 3.56 -0.29
N LEU A 226 2.80 3.39 -1.51
CA LEU A 226 2.16 2.58 -2.55
C LEU A 226 3.12 1.48 -3.01
N VAL A 227 2.64 0.25 -3.05
CA VAL A 227 3.29 -0.88 -3.71
C VAL A 227 2.41 -1.30 -4.87
N VAL A 228 2.90 -1.10 -6.09
CA VAL A 228 2.19 -1.39 -7.33
C VAL A 228 2.85 -2.58 -8.01
N VAL A 229 2.14 -3.70 -8.09
CA VAL A 229 2.57 -4.87 -8.88
C VAL A 229 2.02 -4.72 -10.27
N GLU A 230 2.89 -4.66 -11.26
CA GLU A 230 2.51 -4.46 -12.66
C GLU A 230 3.44 -5.19 -13.64
N HIS A 231 2.94 -5.37 -14.84
CA HIS A 231 3.70 -5.92 -15.98
C HIS A 231 3.71 -4.98 -17.19
N ASP A 232 2.89 -3.94 -17.19
CA ASP A 232 2.91 -2.87 -18.18
C ASP A 232 4.08 -1.92 -17.90
N MET A 233 5.11 -2.03 -18.73
CA MET A 233 6.36 -1.28 -18.53
C MET A 233 6.23 0.21 -18.86
N GLU A 234 5.25 0.61 -19.70
CA GLU A 234 4.99 2.02 -20.00
C GLU A 234 4.35 2.69 -18.79
N PHE A 235 3.36 2.01 -18.21
CA PHE A 235 2.73 2.48 -16.98
C PHE A 235 3.74 2.52 -15.82
N VAL A 236 4.53 1.47 -15.61
CA VAL A 236 5.58 1.44 -14.57
C VAL A 236 6.54 2.62 -14.75
N ASN A 237 7.01 2.87 -15.99
CA ASN A 237 7.93 3.97 -16.28
C ASN A 237 7.30 5.36 -15.99
N SER A 238 5.98 5.50 -16.15
CA SER A 238 5.28 6.77 -15.93
C SER A 238 5.13 7.14 -14.43
N ILE A 239 5.11 6.13 -13.54
CA ILE A 239 4.84 6.34 -12.10
C ILE A 239 6.03 6.03 -11.19
N ALA A 240 6.91 5.11 -11.58
CA ALA A 240 7.91 4.54 -10.70
C ALA A 240 9.03 5.54 -10.36
N ARG A 241 9.23 5.78 -9.06
CA ARG A 241 10.45 6.39 -8.56
C ARG A 241 11.51 5.32 -8.26
N LYS A 242 11.08 4.16 -7.80
CA LYS A 242 11.91 3.00 -7.50
C LYS A 242 11.20 1.73 -7.96
N VAL A 243 11.95 0.83 -8.57
CA VAL A 243 11.47 -0.45 -9.10
C VAL A 243 12.22 -1.58 -8.43
N THR A 244 11.50 -2.61 -8.03
CA THR A 244 12.07 -3.87 -7.54
C THR A 244 11.68 -4.98 -8.50
N VAL A 245 12.65 -5.73 -8.97
CA VAL A 245 12.44 -6.92 -9.81
C VAL A 245 12.46 -8.15 -8.94
N LEU A 246 11.36 -8.90 -8.95
CA LEU A 246 11.30 -10.22 -8.32
C LEU A 246 11.56 -11.32 -9.35
N HIS A 247 12.34 -12.31 -8.95
CA HIS A 247 12.58 -13.52 -9.72
C HIS A 247 12.79 -14.70 -8.76
N GLU A 248 12.11 -15.82 -9.02
CA GLU A 248 12.20 -17.06 -8.21
C GLU A 248 12.05 -16.82 -6.69
N GLY A 249 11.11 -15.94 -6.33
CA GLY A 249 10.81 -15.63 -4.93
C GLY A 249 11.80 -14.71 -4.23
N SER A 250 12.77 -14.13 -4.94
CA SER A 250 13.83 -13.26 -4.40
C SER A 250 13.87 -11.92 -5.12
N VAL A 251 14.49 -10.90 -4.49
CA VAL A 251 14.81 -9.64 -5.16
C VAL A 251 16.02 -9.86 -6.07
N LEU A 252 15.82 -9.70 -7.37
CA LEU A 252 16.87 -9.80 -8.40
C LEU A 252 17.63 -8.49 -8.55
N ALA A 253 16.89 -7.38 -8.63
CA ALA A 253 17.45 -6.04 -8.79
C ALA A 253 16.51 -5.00 -8.17
N GLU A 254 17.06 -3.88 -7.74
CA GLU A 254 16.33 -2.73 -7.19
C GLU A 254 17.03 -1.43 -7.58
N GLY A 255 16.26 -0.43 -7.99
CA GLY A 255 16.82 0.89 -8.37
C GLY A 255 15.83 1.74 -9.13
N GLY A 256 16.33 2.80 -9.76
CA GLY A 256 15.57 3.58 -10.73
C GLY A 256 15.22 2.75 -11.97
N MET A 257 14.22 3.17 -12.74
CA MET A 257 13.77 2.43 -13.92
C MET A 257 14.93 2.19 -14.92
N SER A 258 15.77 3.20 -15.16
CA SER A 258 16.94 3.08 -16.05
C SER A 258 17.96 2.05 -15.56
N ASP A 259 18.17 1.99 -14.23
CA ASP A 259 19.15 1.07 -13.65
C ASP A 259 18.69 -0.38 -13.81
N VAL A 260 17.41 -0.60 -13.54
CA VAL A 260 16.77 -1.92 -13.63
C VAL A 260 16.71 -2.41 -15.09
N GLN A 261 16.35 -1.54 -16.03
CA GLN A 261 16.29 -1.91 -17.46
C GLN A 261 17.65 -2.27 -18.07
N ASN A 262 18.73 -1.73 -17.52
CA ASN A 262 20.08 -1.98 -17.99
C ASN A 262 20.83 -3.06 -17.18
N ASP A 263 20.21 -3.64 -16.14
CA ASP A 263 20.82 -4.74 -15.37
C ASP A 263 20.86 -6.02 -16.23
N PRO A 264 22.04 -6.59 -16.50
CA PRO A 264 22.19 -7.80 -17.32
C PRO A 264 21.36 -8.98 -16.82
N ARG A 265 21.20 -9.12 -15.51
CA ARG A 265 20.40 -10.20 -14.88
C ARG A 265 18.91 -10.03 -15.18
N VAL A 266 18.41 -8.79 -15.17
CA VAL A 266 17.03 -8.47 -15.52
C VAL A 266 16.78 -8.73 -16.99
N ILE A 267 17.71 -8.32 -17.86
CA ILE A 267 17.64 -8.56 -19.31
C ILE A 267 17.59 -10.06 -19.60
N GLU A 268 18.43 -10.86 -18.94
CA GLU A 268 18.44 -12.32 -19.09
C GLU A 268 17.09 -12.95 -18.72
N VAL A 269 16.50 -12.56 -17.58
CA VAL A 269 15.22 -13.07 -17.10
C VAL A 269 14.05 -12.73 -18.02
N TYR A 270 14.03 -11.52 -18.58
CA TYR A 270 12.93 -11.07 -19.45
C TYR A 270 13.10 -11.49 -20.91
N LEU A 271 14.33 -11.62 -21.41
CA LEU A 271 14.60 -12.02 -22.79
C LEU A 271 14.86 -13.52 -22.96
N GLY A 272 14.99 -14.27 -21.86
CA GLY A 272 15.16 -15.73 -21.89
C GLY A 272 16.47 -16.17 -22.56
N ARG A 273 17.56 -15.41 -22.38
CA ARG A 273 18.88 -15.68 -22.96
C ARG A 273 19.88 -16.04 -21.88
#